data_20a0cb42a2f38e60bcf9d6239b6185ca
#
_entry.id   20a0cb42a2f38e60bcf9d6239b6185ca
#
_cell.length_a   1.000
_cell.length_b   1.000
_cell.length_c   1.000
_cell.angle_alpha   90.00
_cell.angle_beta   90.00
_cell.angle_gamma   90.00
#
_symmetry.space_group_name_H-M   'P 1'
#
loop_
_entity.id
_entity.type
_entity.pdbx_description
1 polymer ?
#
loop_
_entity_poly.entity_id
_entity_poly.type
_entity_poly.pdbx_seq_one_letter_code
_entity_poly.pdbx_strand_id
1 'polypeptide(L)'
;MKRKNRRNCGNKTRSLIRHIKIQYRLLAVFLLISLLPTICIGMYAYRVYTRSINSKISESALQTVRSLNTNMTIELEKFQDYCATLSVADAVQNSLQQTSAGQDISRDMVLSIRDLSVNIPFQSIYLKNLRIVSLDGTPIYDRGYDGIPYEKSEQLLAVIDKTAPKDSLQFIHTYRSQDKLVLGRKLYSATLGGEPVGYIMVYINEALFEEKIFADVTFGPESNIMLVDEHGSILSSQDR
;
A
#
# COMPACT_ATOMS: atom_id res chain seq x y z
N MET A 1 55.58 -27.38 -34.66
CA MET A 1 56.61 -26.33 -34.80
C MET A 1 55.99 -24.98 -34.44
N LYS A 2 56.31 -24.39 -33.28
CA LYS A 2 56.30 -22.96 -32.86
C LYS A 2 56.12 -22.87 -31.32
N ARG A 3 57.20 -23.22 -30.62
CA ARG A 3 57.44 -22.80 -29.22
C ARG A 3 58.60 -21.82 -29.26
N LYS A 4 58.36 -20.50 -29.26
CA LYS A 4 59.38 -19.47 -28.96
C LYS A 4 58.69 -18.09 -28.93
N ASN A 5 58.26 -17.64 -27.77
CA ASN A 5 58.18 -16.19 -27.47
C ASN A 5 57.66 -15.87 -26.06
N ARG A 6 58.17 -16.54 -25.02
CA ARG A 6 57.80 -16.17 -23.62
C ARG A 6 58.96 -15.73 -22.74
N ARG A 7 60.15 -15.49 -23.30
CA ARG A 7 61.34 -15.16 -22.49
C ARG A 7 61.88 -13.72 -22.57
N ASN A 8 61.22 -12.80 -23.33
CA ASN A 8 61.79 -11.47 -23.53
C ASN A 8 61.15 -10.32 -22.71
N CYS A 9 60.13 -10.57 -21.89
CA CYS A 9 59.53 -9.47 -21.11
C CYS A 9 60.24 -9.22 -19.76
N GLY A 10 60.90 -10.24 -19.21
CA GLY A 10 61.58 -10.14 -17.91
C GLY A 10 62.94 -9.41 -17.93
N ASN A 11 63.57 -9.27 -19.10
CA ASN A 11 64.92 -8.68 -19.21
C ASN A 11 64.89 -7.14 -19.43
N LYS A 12 63.79 -6.58 -19.95
CA LYS A 12 63.68 -5.13 -20.19
C LYS A 12 63.43 -4.34 -18.88
N THR A 13 62.67 -4.92 -17.97
CA THR A 13 62.41 -4.30 -16.65
C THR A 13 63.64 -4.32 -15.73
N ARG A 14 64.47 -5.36 -15.79
CA ARG A 14 65.74 -5.41 -15.03
C ARG A 14 66.78 -4.39 -15.48
N SER A 15 66.85 -4.01 -16.77
CA SER A 15 67.81 -3.03 -17.28
C SER A 15 67.42 -1.59 -16.92
N LEU A 16 66.14 -1.27 -16.87
CA LEU A 16 65.62 0.07 -16.49
C LEU A 16 65.91 0.39 -15.02
N ILE A 17 65.81 -0.61 -14.13
CA ILE A 17 66.04 -0.42 -12.70
C ILE A 17 67.54 -0.20 -12.38
N ARG A 18 68.46 -0.60 -13.26
CA ARG A 18 69.89 -0.55 -13.03
C ARG A 18 70.51 0.86 -13.20
N HIS A 19 69.85 1.76 -13.92
CA HIS A 19 70.31 3.14 -14.17
C HIS A 19 69.78 4.17 -13.13
N ILE A 20 68.92 3.79 -12.22
CA ILE A 20 68.36 4.68 -11.19
C ILE A 20 69.31 4.69 -9.97
N LYS A 21 69.69 5.90 -9.49
CA LYS A 21 70.51 6.05 -8.28
C LYS A 21 69.90 5.30 -7.10
N ILE A 22 70.74 4.66 -6.30
CA ILE A 22 70.31 3.82 -5.16
C ILE A 22 69.32 4.53 -4.23
N GLN A 23 69.47 5.83 -4.04
CA GLN A 23 68.57 6.68 -3.24
C GLN A 23 67.12 6.61 -3.70
N TYR A 24 66.87 6.71 -5.01
CA TYR A 24 65.52 6.66 -5.55
C TYR A 24 64.88 5.25 -5.46
N ARG A 25 65.70 4.20 -5.53
CA ARG A 25 65.21 2.81 -5.33
C ARG A 25 64.77 2.61 -3.89
N LEU A 26 65.53 3.10 -2.92
CA LEU A 26 65.24 2.99 -1.52
C LEU A 26 63.98 3.79 -1.15
N LEU A 27 63.85 4.98 -1.72
CA LEU A 27 62.67 5.83 -1.55
C LEU A 27 61.41 5.20 -2.15
N ALA A 28 61.52 4.60 -3.35
CA ALA A 28 60.41 3.92 -4.03
C ALA A 28 59.94 2.69 -3.23
N VAL A 29 60.86 1.88 -2.72
CA VAL A 29 60.52 0.73 -1.87
C VAL A 29 59.86 1.14 -0.56
N PHE A 30 60.39 2.18 0.09
CA PHE A 30 59.81 2.72 1.31
C PHE A 30 58.39 3.25 1.08
N LEU A 31 58.17 4.00 -0.02
CA LEU A 31 56.89 4.55 -0.41
C LEU A 31 55.88 3.44 -0.72
N LEU A 32 56.33 2.38 -1.38
CA LEU A 32 55.50 1.22 -1.73
C LEU A 32 55.08 0.44 -0.48
N ILE A 33 55.98 0.22 0.46
CA ILE A 33 55.70 -0.48 1.74
C ILE A 33 54.74 0.33 2.62
N SER A 34 54.85 1.68 2.57
CA SER A 34 53.95 2.52 3.38
C SER A 34 52.60 2.74 2.70
N LEU A 35 52.52 2.88 1.39
CA LEU A 35 51.31 3.21 0.66
C LEU A 35 50.39 1.98 0.47
N LEU A 36 50.99 0.83 0.25
CA LEU A 36 50.27 -0.40 -0.05
C LEU A 36 49.32 -0.84 1.12
N PRO A 37 49.77 -0.90 2.38
CA PRO A 37 48.89 -1.20 3.51
C PRO A 37 47.79 -0.16 3.64
N THR A 38 48.12 1.14 3.46
CA THR A 38 47.14 2.21 3.59
C THR A 38 46.00 2.09 2.55
N ILE A 39 46.35 1.78 1.30
CA ILE A 39 45.38 1.54 0.23
C ILE A 39 44.54 0.28 0.55
N CYS A 40 45.18 -0.79 1.00
CA CYS A 40 44.44 -2.03 1.36
C CYS A 40 43.44 -1.79 2.48
N ILE A 41 43.87 -1.08 3.53
CA ILE A 41 42.97 -0.73 4.68
C ILE A 41 41.84 0.18 4.20
N GLY A 42 42.16 1.21 3.39
CA GLY A 42 41.16 2.12 2.83
C GLY A 42 40.13 1.40 1.96
N MET A 43 40.58 0.49 1.11
CA MET A 43 39.71 -0.31 0.24
C MET A 43 38.83 -1.30 1.04
N TYR A 44 39.40 -1.90 2.06
CA TYR A 44 38.67 -2.77 2.98
C TYR A 44 37.61 -1.98 3.77
N ALA A 45 37.99 -0.86 4.38
CA ALA A 45 37.09 0.02 5.11
C ALA A 45 35.95 0.55 4.23
N TYR A 46 36.25 0.97 3.00
CA TYR A 46 35.26 1.41 2.04
C TYR A 46 34.24 0.31 1.72
N ARG A 47 34.69 -0.92 1.47
CA ARG A 47 33.79 -2.05 1.20
C ARG A 47 32.90 -2.39 2.38
N VAL A 48 33.46 -2.43 3.60
CA VAL A 48 32.67 -2.70 4.83
C VAL A 48 31.67 -1.59 5.08
N TYR A 49 32.08 -0.33 4.94
CA TYR A 49 31.24 0.83 5.12
C TYR A 49 30.05 0.85 4.14
N THR A 50 30.35 0.68 2.83
CA THR A 50 29.31 0.65 1.80
C THR A 50 28.30 -0.49 2.03
N ARG A 51 28.80 -1.68 2.40
CA ARG A 51 27.94 -2.83 2.70
C ARG A 51 27.05 -2.58 3.94
N SER A 52 27.63 -2.00 4.99
CA SER A 52 26.90 -1.66 6.22
C SER A 52 25.85 -0.59 6.00
N ILE A 53 26.16 0.45 5.22
CA ILE A 53 25.19 1.51 4.88
C ILE A 53 24.03 0.94 4.05
N ASN A 54 24.33 0.21 2.99
CA ASN A 54 23.30 -0.37 2.13
C ASN A 54 22.36 -1.30 2.94
N SER A 55 22.92 -2.10 3.84
CA SER A 55 22.12 -2.96 4.72
C SER A 55 21.22 -2.14 5.66
N LYS A 56 21.75 -1.09 6.28
CA LYS A 56 20.97 -0.23 7.19
C LYS A 56 19.88 0.55 6.46
N ILE A 57 20.18 1.06 5.26
CA ILE A 57 19.18 1.76 4.43
C ILE A 57 18.05 0.80 4.05
N SER A 58 18.39 -0.41 3.61
CA SER A 58 17.40 -1.42 3.24
C SER A 58 16.54 -1.84 4.44
N GLU A 59 17.15 -2.05 5.61
CA GLU A 59 16.43 -2.38 6.84
C GLU A 59 15.51 -1.25 7.28
N SER A 60 15.99 -0.01 7.26
CA SER A 60 15.18 1.17 7.58
C SER A 60 14.01 1.34 6.61
N ALA A 61 14.23 1.16 5.31
CA ALA A 61 13.18 1.22 4.30
C ALA A 61 12.12 0.14 4.55
N LEU A 62 12.52 -1.11 4.82
CA LEU A 62 11.59 -2.19 5.15
C LEU A 62 10.79 -1.90 6.43
N GLN A 63 11.43 -1.32 7.45
CA GLN A 63 10.74 -0.94 8.68
C GLN A 63 9.69 0.15 8.41
N THR A 64 10.04 1.14 7.60
CA THR A 64 9.10 2.20 7.19
C THR A 64 7.91 1.63 6.41
N VAL A 65 8.15 0.74 5.44
CA VAL A 65 7.07 0.09 4.69
C VAL A 65 6.16 -0.74 5.60
N ARG A 66 6.73 -1.46 6.57
CA ARG A 66 5.93 -2.19 7.57
C ARG A 66 5.08 -1.27 8.43
N SER A 67 5.64 -0.15 8.87
CA SER A 67 4.89 0.87 9.62
C SER A 67 3.74 1.44 8.80
N LEU A 68 3.99 1.77 7.53
CA LEU A 68 2.94 2.24 6.60
C LEU A 68 1.83 1.20 6.44
N ASN A 69 2.19 -0.06 6.23
CA ASN A 69 1.21 -1.13 6.11
C ASN A 69 0.37 -1.29 7.39
N THR A 70 0.99 -1.19 8.56
CA THR A 70 0.28 -1.23 9.85
C THR A 70 -0.67 -0.04 10.00
N ASN A 71 -0.22 1.18 9.69
CA ASN A 71 -1.06 2.36 9.76
C ASN A 71 -2.24 2.28 8.80
N MET A 72 -2.00 1.79 7.57
CA MET A 72 -3.06 1.55 6.60
C MET A 72 -4.08 0.53 7.13
N THR A 73 -3.62 -0.58 7.68
CA THR A 73 -4.51 -1.60 8.27
C THR A 73 -5.37 -1.01 9.37
N ILE A 74 -4.78 -0.24 10.30
CA ILE A 74 -5.52 0.43 11.38
C ILE A 74 -6.58 1.39 10.83
N GLU A 75 -6.26 2.18 9.81
CA GLU A 75 -7.24 3.10 9.23
C GLU A 75 -8.37 2.35 8.51
N LEU A 76 -8.07 1.25 7.83
CA LEU A 76 -9.08 0.43 7.17
C LEU A 76 -9.95 -0.35 8.16
N GLU A 77 -9.39 -0.84 9.27
CA GLU A 77 -10.14 -1.49 10.35
C GLU A 77 -11.24 -0.57 10.92
N LYS A 78 -11.00 0.73 11.02
CA LYS A 78 -12.02 1.69 11.46
C LYS A 78 -13.25 1.70 10.53
N PHE A 79 -13.03 1.62 9.21
CA PHE A 79 -14.13 1.51 8.26
C PHE A 79 -14.83 0.16 8.37
N GLN A 80 -14.08 -0.89 8.67
CA GLN A 80 -14.63 -2.23 8.92
C GLN A 80 -15.55 -2.24 10.14
N ASP A 81 -15.12 -1.65 11.25
CA ASP A 81 -15.89 -1.53 12.48
C ASP A 81 -17.14 -0.67 12.26
N TYR A 82 -17.01 0.40 11.49
CA TYR A 82 -18.14 1.24 11.10
C TYR A 82 -19.18 0.44 10.31
N CYS A 83 -18.76 -0.30 9.29
CA CYS A 83 -19.66 -1.15 8.52
C CYS A 83 -20.26 -2.30 9.37
N ALA A 84 -19.47 -2.89 10.28
CA ALA A 84 -19.94 -3.93 11.18
C ALA A 84 -21.04 -3.41 12.11
N THR A 85 -20.83 -2.23 12.69
CA THR A 85 -21.83 -1.58 13.55
C THR A 85 -23.13 -1.28 12.81
N LEU A 86 -23.03 -0.75 11.60
CA LEU A 86 -24.22 -0.50 10.78
C LEU A 86 -24.91 -1.80 10.35
N SER A 87 -24.16 -2.84 10.08
CA SER A 87 -24.69 -4.12 9.58
C SER A 87 -25.63 -4.81 10.59
N VAL A 88 -25.40 -4.63 11.87
CA VAL A 88 -26.23 -5.23 12.95
C VAL A 88 -27.29 -4.29 13.50
N ALA A 89 -27.32 -3.05 13.06
CA ALA A 89 -28.29 -2.06 13.54
C ALA A 89 -29.72 -2.42 13.12
N ASP A 90 -30.64 -2.36 14.05
CA ASP A 90 -32.07 -2.72 13.86
C ASP A 90 -32.68 -1.96 12.67
N ALA A 91 -32.38 -0.67 12.52
CA ALA A 91 -32.90 0.13 11.43
C ALA A 91 -32.45 -0.39 10.05
N VAL A 92 -31.20 -0.84 9.93
CA VAL A 92 -30.67 -1.44 8.70
C VAL A 92 -31.26 -2.81 8.44
N GLN A 93 -31.31 -3.68 9.48
CA GLN A 93 -31.84 -5.03 9.40
C GLN A 93 -33.31 -5.05 9.02
N ASN A 94 -34.14 -4.22 9.70
CA ASN A 94 -35.55 -4.11 9.43
C ASN A 94 -35.84 -3.55 8.03
N SER A 95 -35.04 -2.56 7.56
CA SER A 95 -35.21 -2.01 6.21
C SER A 95 -34.90 -3.05 5.13
N LEU A 96 -33.81 -3.85 5.33
CA LEU A 96 -33.45 -4.94 4.42
C LEU A 96 -34.53 -6.03 4.35
N GLN A 97 -35.11 -6.41 5.51
CA GLN A 97 -36.18 -7.40 5.58
C GLN A 97 -37.48 -6.90 4.91
N GLN A 98 -37.87 -5.64 5.13
CA GLN A 98 -39.05 -5.06 4.48
C GLN A 98 -38.88 -5.02 2.96
N THR A 99 -37.70 -4.60 2.46
CA THR A 99 -37.44 -4.59 1.02
C THR A 99 -37.46 -6.00 0.44
N SER A 100 -36.89 -6.99 1.14
CA SER A 100 -36.94 -8.39 0.71
C SER A 100 -38.38 -8.95 0.67
N ALA A 101 -39.29 -8.40 1.47
CA ALA A 101 -40.72 -8.73 1.46
C ALA A 101 -41.53 -7.92 0.43
N GLY A 102 -40.86 -7.12 -0.42
CA GLY A 102 -41.51 -6.28 -1.43
C GLY A 102 -42.27 -5.09 -0.86
N GLN A 103 -41.96 -4.69 0.36
CA GLN A 103 -42.57 -3.53 1.03
C GLN A 103 -41.70 -2.28 0.82
N ASP A 104 -42.37 -1.13 0.66
CA ASP A 104 -41.70 0.16 0.60
C ASP A 104 -41.08 0.52 1.95
N ILE A 105 -39.88 1.08 1.91
CA ILE A 105 -39.15 1.51 3.10
C ILE A 105 -39.79 2.81 3.63
N SER A 106 -40.13 2.82 4.91
CA SER A 106 -40.63 4.02 5.58
C SER A 106 -39.57 5.13 5.61
N ARG A 107 -39.99 6.38 5.41
CA ARG A 107 -39.09 7.55 5.54
C ARG A 107 -38.42 7.60 6.93
N ASP A 108 -39.11 7.18 7.98
CA ASP A 108 -38.57 7.17 9.33
C ASP A 108 -37.42 6.18 9.48
N MET A 109 -37.47 5.03 8.80
CA MET A 109 -36.37 4.08 8.78
C MET A 109 -35.13 4.66 8.07
N VAL A 110 -35.32 5.33 6.94
CA VAL A 110 -34.21 6.01 6.21
C VAL A 110 -33.60 7.08 7.10
N LEU A 111 -34.40 7.87 7.82
CA LEU A 111 -33.91 8.87 8.78
C LEU A 111 -33.18 8.21 9.95
N SER A 112 -33.63 7.09 10.46
CA SER A 112 -32.97 6.34 11.53
C SER A 112 -31.58 5.81 11.06
N ILE A 113 -31.49 5.28 9.83
CA ILE A 113 -30.21 4.86 9.24
C ILE A 113 -29.28 6.06 9.09
N ARG A 114 -29.79 7.19 8.64
CA ARG A 114 -29.03 8.43 8.51
C ARG A 114 -28.48 8.87 9.86
N ASP A 115 -29.31 8.94 10.88
CA ASP A 115 -28.92 9.38 12.21
C ASP A 115 -27.90 8.43 12.84
N LEU A 116 -28.05 7.12 12.67
CA LEU A 116 -27.04 6.15 13.03
C LEU A 116 -25.73 6.38 12.29
N SER A 117 -25.77 6.55 10.98
CA SER A 117 -24.56 6.73 10.16
C SER A 117 -23.76 7.99 10.51
N VAL A 118 -24.42 9.00 11.10
CA VAL A 118 -23.80 10.26 11.53
C VAL A 118 -23.32 10.16 12.98
N ASN A 119 -24.06 9.45 13.84
CA ASN A 119 -23.78 9.41 15.28
C ASN A 119 -22.78 8.33 15.70
N ILE A 120 -22.44 7.38 14.83
CA ILE A 120 -21.34 6.45 15.11
C ILE A 120 -20.06 7.28 15.28
N PRO A 121 -19.25 7.03 16.34
CA PRO A 121 -18.05 7.83 16.63
C PRO A 121 -16.92 7.66 15.59
N PHE A 122 -17.28 7.47 14.36
CA PHE A 122 -16.40 7.41 13.21
C PHE A 122 -16.74 8.57 12.27
N GLN A 123 -16.22 9.74 12.60
CA GLN A 123 -16.28 10.90 11.70
C GLN A 123 -14.99 10.97 10.89
N SER A 124 -14.97 10.27 9.81
CA SER A 124 -13.87 10.44 8.87
C SER A 124 -14.27 11.45 7.79
N ILE A 125 -13.46 12.49 7.64
CA ILE A 125 -13.57 13.43 6.52
C ILE A 125 -13.32 12.72 5.18
N TYR A 126 -12.72 11.55 5.22
CA TYR A 126 -12.41 10.71 4.06
C TYR A 126 -13.57 9.80 3.66
N LEU A 127 -14.61 9.67 4.50
CA LEU A 127 -15.85 8.99 4.13
C LEU A 127 -16.68 9.90 3.22
N LYS A 128 -16.66 9.62 1.92
CA LYS A 128 -17.38 10.43 0.91
C LYS A 128 -18.83 9.99 0.74
N ASN A 129 -19.07 8.69 0.73
CA ASN A 129 -20.41 8.15 0.61
C ASN A 129 -20.56 6.84 1.36
N LEU A 130 -21.78 6.55 1.75
CA LEU A 130 -22.24 5.28 2.29
C LEU A 130 -23.49 4.87 1.54
N ARG A 131 -23.47 3.68 0.95
CA ARG A 131 -24.63 3.11 0.25
C ARG A 131 -24.97 1.75 0.84
N ILE A 132 -26.26 1.55 1.13
CA ILE A 132 -26.82 0.26 1.56
C ILE A 132 -27.86 -0.13 0.52
N VAL A 133 -27.75 -1.34 0.01
CA VAL A 133 -28.65 -1.89 -1.02
C VAL A 133 -29.11 -3.28 -0.60
N SER A 134 -30.30 -3.67 -1.04
CA SER A 134 -30.81 -5.05 -0.90
C SER A 134 -30.10 -6.00 -1.86
N LEU A 135 -30.41 -7.30 -1.81
CA LEU A 135 -29.81 -8.32 -2.66
C LEU A 135 -30.13 -8.11 -4.15
N ASP A 136 -31.28 -7.57 -4.47
CA ASP A 136 -31.71 -7.23 -5.83
C ASP A 136 -31.13 -5.91 -6.34
N GLY A 137 -30.30 -5.24 -5.52
CA GLY A 137 -29.70 -3.96 -5.84
C GLY A 137 -30.58 -2.74 -5.53
N THR A 138 -31.78 -2.91 -4.98
CA THR A 138 -32.63 -1.78 -4.59
C THR A 138 -31.95 -0.92 -3.53
N PRO A 139 -31.84 0.41 -3.72
CA PRO A 139 -31.20 1.28 -2.75
C PRO A 139 -32.08 1.47 -1.54
N ILE A 140 -31.53 1.19 -0.35
CA ILE A 140 -32.14 1.43 0.94
C ILE A 140 -31.68 2.78 1.49
N TYR A 141 -30.40 3.05 1.38
CA TYR A 141 -29.81 4.28 1.85
C TYR A 141 -28.63 4.69 0.99
N ASP A 142 -28.57 5.97 0.65
CA ASP A 142 -27.44 6.59 -0.07
C ASP A 142 -27.19 7.98 0.56
N ARG A 143 -26.04 8.15 1.20
CA ARG A 143 -25.65 9.39 1.88
C ARG A 143 -25.08 10.44 0.93
N GLY A 144 -24.57 10.04 -0.26
CA GLY A 144 -23.71 10.87 -1.07
C GLY A 144 -24.42 11.78 -2.04
N TYR A 145 -23.90 12.99 -2.17
CA TYR A 145 -24.26 13.92 -3.23
C TYR A 145 -23.57 13.61 -4.57
N ASP A 146 -22.45 12.91 -4.52
CA ASP A 146 -21.66 12.54 -5.71
C ASP A 146 -21.97 11.09 -6.09
N GLY A 147 -23.15 10.88 -6.64
CA GLY A 147 -23.61 9.54 -7.01
C GLY A 147 -22.71 8.87 -8.02
N ILE A 148 -22.14 7.74 -7.66
CA ILE A 148 -21.74 6.77 -8.67
C ILE A 148 -23.01 6.32 -9.35
N PRO A 149 -23.10 6.38 -10.69
CA PRO A 149 -24.29 5.99 -11.42
C PRO A 149 -24.74 4.58 -10.99
N TYR A 150 -26.04 4.40 -10.82
CA TYR A 150 -26.63 3.15 -10.34
C TYR A 150 -26.21 1.92 -11.17
N GLU A 151 -26.08 2.10 -12.47
CA GLU A 151 -25.61 1.09 -13.45
C GLU A 151 -24.23 0.49 -13.11
N LYS A 152 -23.37 1.26 -12.42
CA LYS A 152 -22.07 0.76 -11.96
C LYS A 152 -22.15 -0.01 -10.64
N SER A 153 -23.22 0.13 -9.88
CA SER A 153 -23.42 -0.58 -8.62
C SER A 153 -23.58 -2.10 -8.86
N GLU A 154 -24.27 -2.52 -9.90
CA GLU A 154 -24.43 -3.95 -10.22
C GLU A 154 -23.10 -4.67 -10.45
N GLN A 155 -22.15 -3.99 -11.10
CA GLN A 155 -20.82 -4.57 -11.33
C GLN A 155 -20.06 -4.71 -9.99
N LEU A 156 -20.24 -3.75 -9.06
CA LEU A 156 -19.64 -3.80 -7.73
C LEU A 156 -20.24 -4.95 -6.90
N LEU A 157 -21.56 -5.12 -6.93
CA LEU A 157 -22.24 -6.20 -6.23
C LEU A 157 -21.76 -7.57 -6.73
N ALA A 158 -21.58 -7.73 -8.03
CA ALA A 158 -21.05 -8.96 -8.62
C ALA A 158 -19.60 -9.27 -8.17
N VAL A 159 -18.80 -8.24 -7.92
CA VAL A 159 -17.45 -8.42 -7.36
C VAL A 159 -17.51 -8.84 -5.90
N ILE A 160 -18.36 -8.18 -5.09
CA ILE A 160 -18.57 -8.55 -3.68
C ILE A 160 -19.03 -10.00 -3.57
N ASP A 161 -19.94 -10.44 -4.42
CA ASP A 161 -20.46 -11.81 -4.41
C ASP A 161 -19.41 -12.87 -4.72
N LYS A 162 -18.50 -12.58 -5.64
CA LYS A 162 -17.48 -13.53 -6.07
C LYS A 162 -16.32 -13.69 -5.09
N THR A 163 -15.99 -12.62 -4.41
CA THR A 163 -14.72 -12.53 -3.67
C THR A 163 -14.87 -12.61 -2.16
N ALA A 164 -16.09 -12.40 -1.61
CA ALA A 164 -16.27 -12.24 -0.17
C ALA A 164 -16.25 -13.56 0.62
N PRO A 165 -15.22 -13.82 1.45
CA PRO A 165 -15.41 -14.68 2.60
C PRO A 165 -16.46 -14.03 3.52
N LYS A 166 -17.30 -14.87 4.18
CA LYS A 166 -18.24 -14.39 5.20
C LYS A 166 -17.50 -13.44 6.15
N ASP A 167 -18.04 -12.24 6.34
CA ASP A 167 -17.60 -11.26 7.35
C ASP A 167 -16.37 -10.38 7.05
N SER A 168 -15.80 -10.39 5.85
CA SER A 168 -14.70 -9.47 5.51
C SER A 168 -15.17 -8.30 4.65
N LEU A 169 -14.67 -7.10 4.96
CA LEU A 169 -14.68 -5.97 4.02
C LEU A 169 -13.71 -6.25 2.90
N GLN A 170 -14.17 -6.05 1.68
CA GLN A 170 -13.32 -6.19 0.52
C GLN A 170 -13.08 -4.85 -0.13
N PHE A 171 -11.85 -4.66 -0.56
CA PHE A 171 -11.52 -3.59 -1.48
C PHE A 171 -12.11 -3.91 -2.85
N ILE A 172 -13.03 -3.07 -3.27
CA ILE A 172 -13.54 -3.11 -4.63
C ILE A 172 -12.89 -1.95 -5.35
N HIS A 173 -11.94 -2.25 -6.20
CA HIS A 173 -11.33 -1.26 -7.05
C HIS A 173 -12.36 -0.77 -8.06
N THR A 174 -12.92 0.40 -7.83
CA THR A 174 -13.80 1.04 -8.79
C THR A 174 -13.08 2.09 -9.59
N TYR A 175 -13.03 1.85 -10.88
CA TYR A 175 -12.83 2.81 -11.95
C TYR A 175 -11.96 4.03 -11.63
N ARG A 176 -10.83 4.07 -12.25
CA ARG A 176 -9.80 5.12 -12.34
C ARG A 176 -10.30 6.54 -12.65
N SER A 177 -11.62 6.77 -12.81
CA SER A 177 -12.15 8.06 -13.26
C SER A 177 -12.69 8.97 -12.16
N GLN A 178 -12.64 8.58 -10.89
CA GLN A 178 -13.29 9.37 -9.82
C GLN A 178 -12.54 9.41 -8.48
N ASP A 179 -11.25 9.15 -8.38
CA ASP A 179 -10.46 9.32 -7.15
C ASP A 179 -11.10 8.72 -5.87
N LYS A 180 -11.81 7.61 -6.00
CA LYS A 180 -12.56 7.00 -4.91
C LYS A 180 -12.28 5.51 -4.81
N LEU A 181 -11.90 5.11 -3.61
CA LEU A 181 -11.78 3.71 -3.24
C LEU A 181 -13.12 3.24 -2.65
N VAL A 182 -13.57 2.07 -3.06
CA VAL A 182 -14.80 1.48 -2.51
C VAL A 182 -14.48 0.25 -1.67
N LEU A 183 -15.00 0.25 -0.46
CA LEU A 183 -15.02 -0.92 0.39
C LEU A 183 -16.44 -1.49 0.38
N GLY A 184 -16.58 -2.76 0.09
CA GLY A 184 -17.88 -3.42 0.05
C GLY A 184 -17.95 -4.64 0.94
N ARG A 185 -19.12 -4.88 1.50
CA ARG A 185 -19.41 -6.04 2.35
C ARG A 185 -20.81 -6.56 2.10
N LYS A 186 -20.95 -7.88 2.11
CA LYS A 186 -22.26 -8.55 2.13
C LYS A 186 -22.87 -8.48 3.54
N LEU A 187 -24.14 -8.15 3.62
CA LEU A 187 -24.90 -8.10 4.87
C LEU A 187 -25.69 -9.39 5.07
N TYR A 188 -25.68 -9.88 6.29
CA TYR A 188 -26.38 -11.09 6.68
C TYR A 188 -27.45 -10.77 7.70
N SER A 189 -28.55 -11.49 7.66
CA SER A 189 -29.63 -11.34 8.63
C SER A 189 -29.17 -11.74 10.03
N ALA A 190 -29.43 -10.88 11.00
CA ALA A 190 -29.20 -11.18 12.41
C ALA A 190 -30.27 -12.13 12.98
N THR A 191 -31.45 -12.20 12.36
CA THR A 191 -32.63 -12.95 12.85
C THR A 191 -32.93 -14.22 12.06
N LEU A 192 -32.58 -14.26 10.75
CA LEU A 192 -32.90 -15.35 9.83
C LEU A 192 -31.72 -16.31 9.60
N GLY A 193 -31.03 -16.73 10.65
CA GLY A 193 -30.02 -17.78 10.54
C GLY A 193 -28.78 -17.44 9.74
N GLY A 194 -28.50 -16.15 9.49
CA GLY A 194 -27.32 -15.70 8.76
C GLY A 194 -27.44 -15.80 7.24
N GLU A 195 -28.66 -15.73 6.69
CA GLU A 195 -28.86 -15.60 5.26
C GLU A 195 -28.44 -14.20 4.76
N PRO A 196 -27.91 -14.08 3.55
CA PRO A 196 -27.57 -12.78 2.98
C PRO A 196 -28.84 -11.96 2.75
N VAL A 197 -28.80 -10.68 3.11
CA VAL A 197 -29.97 -9.77 3.00
C VAL A 197 -29.68 -8.51 2.19
N GLY A 198 -28.39 -8.21 1.92
CA GLY A 198 -28.01 -7.02 1.15
C GLY A 198 -26.52 -6.77 1.16
N TYR A 199 -26.16 -5.54 0.82
CA TYR A 199 -24.76 -5.08 0.73
C TYR A 199 -24.62 -3.69 1.33
N ILE A 200 -23.46 -3.44 1.91
CA ILE A 200 -23.01 -2.11 2.32
C ILE A 200 -21.76 -1.74 1.53
N MET A 201 -21.72 -0.53 1.01
CA MET A 201 -20.60 0.01 0.26
C MET A 201 -20.20 1.36 0.86
N VAL A 202 -18.92 1.50 1.16
CA VAL A 202 -18.30 2.71 1.70
C VAL A 202 -17.33 3.27 0.68
N TYR A 203 -17.52 4.53 0.34
CA TYR A 203 -16.68 5.24 -0.62
C TYR A 203 -15.70 6.14 0.14
N ILE A 204 -14.41 5.87 -0.06
CA ILE A 204 -13.32 6.56 0.62
C ILE A 204 -12.59 7.48 -0.36
N ASN A 205 -12.23 8.67 0.10
CA ASN A 205 -11.38 9.57 -0.65
C ASN A 205 -9.92 9.09 -0.61
N GLU A 206 -9.24 9.08 -1.77
CA GLU A 206 -7.81 8.76 -1.87
C GLU A 206 -6.93 9.66 -1.01
N ALA A 207 -7.36 10.88 -0.72
CA ALA A 207 -6.68 11.79 0.20
C ALA A 207 -6.39 11.16 1.58
N LEU A 208 -7.12 10.10 1.99
CA LEU A 208 -6.79 9.31 3.18
C LEU A 208 -5.35 8.79 3.12
N PHE A 209 -4.94 8.26 1.97
CA PHE A 209 -3.60 7.68 1.82
C PHE A 209 -2.53 8.77 1.79
N GLU A 210 -2.77 9.85 1.06
CA GLU A 210 -1.84 10.96 0.93
C GLU A 210 -1.65 11.70 2.25
N GLU A 211 -2.75 12.07 2.93
CA GLU A 211 -2.72 12.92 4.11
C GLU A 211 -2.46 12.18 5.42
N LYS A 212 -2.83 10.89 5.52
CA LYS A 212 -2.70 10.11 6.76
C LYS A 212 -1.61 9.04 6.72
N ILE A 213 -1.39 8.47 5.54
CA ILE A 213 -0.49 7.32 5.45
C ILE A 213 0.87 7.74 4.88
N PHE A 214 0.89 8.57 3.84
CA PHE A 214 2.12 8.96 3.17
C PHE A 214 2.71 10.29 3.67
N ALA A 215 1.94 11.13 4.38
CA ALA A 215 2.32 12.50 4.73
C ALA A 215 3.68 12.60 5.45
N ASP A 216 3.94 11.68 6.38
CA ASP A 216 5.13 11.71 7.22
C ASP A 216 6.29 10.86 6.69
N VAL A 217 6.15 10.29 5.48
CA VAL A 217 7.13 9.36 4.94
C VAL A 217 7.88 9.96 3.77
N THR A 218 9.20 10.03 3.91
CA THR A 218 10.12 10.45 2.85
C THR A 218 11.27 9.47 2.75
N PHE A 219 11.42 8.86 1.58
CA PHE A 219 12.59 8.00 1.28
C PHE A 219 13.72 8.76 0.57
N GLY A 220 13.50 10.04 0.24
CA GLY A 220 14.44 10.90 -0.47
C GLY A 220 13.77 11.73 -1.57
N PRO A 221 14.47 12.69 -2.19
CA PRO A 221 13.89 13.65 -3.12
C PRO A 221 13.40 13.05 -4.46
N GLU A 222 13.79 11.83 -4.78
CA GLU A 222 13.40 11.13 -6.03
C GLU A 222 12.63 9.83 -5.75
N SER A 223 12.07 9.69 -4.54
CA SER A 223 11.33 8.48 -4.16
C SER A 223 9.84 8.68 -4.33
N ASN A 224 9.18 7.72 -4.97
CA ASN A 224 7.74 7.66 -5.09
C ASN A 224 7.18 6.51 -4.27
N ILE A 225 6.08 6.76 -3.58
CA ILE A 225 5.34 5.73 -2.83
C ILE A 225 4.08 5.44 -3.63
N MET A 226 3.84 4.17 -3.87
CA MET A 226 2.63 3.72 -4.56
C MET A 226 1.94 2.65 -3.70
N LEU A 227 0.64 2.76 -3.59
CA LEU A 227 -0.21 1.71 -3.08
C LEU A 227 -0.73 0.90 -4.26
N VAL A 228 -0.49 -0.40 -4.23
CA VAL A 228 -0.83 -1.31 -5.34
C VAL A 228 -1.67 -2.45 -4.78
N ASP A 229 -2.71 -2.86 -5.50
CA ASP A 229 -3.50 -4.03 -5.17
C ASP A 229 -2.79 -5.35 -5.55
N GLU A 230 -3.39 -6.47 -5.21
CA GLU A 230 -2.88 -7.82 -5.54
C GLU A 230 -2.79 -8.10 -7.05
N HIS A 231 -3.46 -7.31 -7.88
CA HIS A 231 -3.47 -7.40 -9.34
C HIS A 231 -2.46 -6.45 -9.99
N GLY A 232 -1.73 -5.65 -9.20
CA GLY A 232 -0.77 -4.67 -9.67
C GLY A 232 -1.38 -3.34 -10.12
N SER A 233 -2.65 -3.08 -9.81
CA SER A 233 -3.30 -1.80 -10.09
C SER A 233 -2.91 -0.77 -9.04
N ILE A 234 -2.56 0.44 -9.46
CA ILE A 234 -2.21 1.54 -8.56
C ILE A 234 -3.51 2.08 -7.94
N LEU A 235 -3.62 1.99 -6.62
CA LEU A 235 -4.73 2.53 -5.84
C LEU A 235 -4.48 3.99 -5.46
N SER A 236 -3.26 4.33 -5.12
CA SER A 236 -2.84 5.70 -4.82
C SER A 236 -1.34 5.85 -5.07
N SER A 237 -0.89 7.04 -5.44
CA SER A 237 0.52 7.35 -5.63
C SER A 237 0.85 8.73 -5.08
N GLN A 238 1.97 8.84 -4.38
CA GLN A 238 2.53 10.12 -3.98
C GLN A 238 3.60 10.52 -4.99
N ASP A 239 3.24 11.38 -5.95
CA ASP A 239 4.20 12.06 -6.81
C ASP A 239 4.65 13.35 -6.11
N ARG A 240 5.95 13.48 -5.87
CA ARG A 240 6.58 14.72 -5.35
C ARG A 240 7.48 15.33 -6.40
#